data_461d9a4c85f97e11add4aa74d2cdbb19
#
_entry.id   461d9a4c85f97e11add4aa74d2cdbb19
#
_cell.length_a   1.000
_cell.length_b   1.000
_cell.length_c   1.000
_cell.angle_alpha   90.00
_cell.angle_beta   90.00
_cell.angle_gamma   90.00
#
_symmetry.space_group_name_H-M   'P 1'
#
loop_
_entity.id
_entity.type
_entity.pdbx_description
1 polymer ?
#
loop_
_entity_poly.entity_id
_entity_poly.type
_entity_poly.pdbx_seq_one_letter_code
_entity_poly.pdbx_strand_id
1 'polypeptide(L)'
;ILVISLIGFLYTMFLPKTKINHIDELSSKLSLYLTHLRYKALIDDKYDSKDSLWHKKRWTIKFLRCRESVGGIYYTIYSDKNKSGHPSAEDSLKDPLTNKNIYTSNICNENSLNSKYVLLTKEFGISDVQISCNETTSLGQLSFGSDGEIYSKLSAFNNESNEYKIDKPCSIKLISKENDSREIVIYPNTGYNKQIKVNE
;
A
#
# COMPACT_ATOMS: atom_id res chain seq x y z
N ILE A 1 -22.09 45.40 18.30
CA ILE A 1 -22.19 44.77 16.95
C ILE A 1 -20.85 44.93 16.19
N LEU A 2 -20.26 46.12 16.12
CA LEU A 2 -19.01 46.43 15.41
C LEU A 2 -17.83 45.59 15.92
N VAL A 3 -17.68 45.37 17.21
CA VAL A 3 -16.59 44.60 17.84
C VAL A 3 -16.72 43.12 17.47
N ILE A 4 -17.91 42.54 17.48
CA ILE A 4 -18.13 41.12 17.14
C ILE A 4 -17.82 40.86 15.69
N SER A 5 -18.17 41.77 14.76
CA SER A 5 -17.86 41.60 13.35
C SER A 5 -16.35 41.74 13.08
N LEU A 6 -15.65 42.59 13.83
CA LEU A 6 -14.19 42.76 13.72
C LEU A 6 -13.44 41.54 14.24
N ILE A 7 -13.89 40.94 15.35
CA ILE A 7 -13.34 39.69 15.91
C ILE A 7 -13.59 38.54 14.94
N GLY A 8 -14.80 38.42 14.33
CA GLY A 8 -15.10 37.42 13.34
C GLY A 8 -14.22 37.52 12.10
N PHE A 9 -13.96 38.73 11.61
CA PHE A 9 -13.08 38.97 10.47
C PHE A 9 -11.62 38.61 10.78
N LEU A 10 -11.11 39.00 11.95
CA LEU A 10 -9.78 38.62 12.40
C LEU A 10 -9.64 37.11 12.56
N TYR A 11 -10.65 36.43 13.12
CA TYR A 11 -10.64 34.97 13.27
C TYR A 11 -10.50 34.24 11.93
N THR A 12 -11.19 34.70 10.89
CA THR A 12 -11.07 34.10 9.53
C THR A 12 -9.72 34.33 8.88
N MET A 13 -9.01 35.43 9.23
CA MET A 13 -7.66 35.69 8.73
C MET A 13 -6.58 34.84 9.41
N PHE A 14 -6.79 34.47 10.68
CA PHE A 14 -5.84 33.69 11.46
C PHE A 14 -6.07 32.19 11.39
N LEU A 15 -7.17 31.71 10.78
CA LEU A 15 -7.33 30.27 10.51
C LEU A 15 -6.23 29.83 9.55
N PRO A 16 -5.30 28.98 9.97
CA PRO A 16 -4.29 28.46 9.05
C PRO A 16 -5.02 27.70 7.95
N LYS A 17 -4.88 28.16 6.72
CA LYS A 17 -5.28 27.37 5.53
C LYS A 17 -4.33 26.19 5.45
N THR A 18 -4.59 25.15 6.23
CA THR A 18 -3.86 23.89 6.13
C THR A 18 -4.14 23.31 4.75
N LYS A 19 -3.19 23.50 3.83
CA LYS A 19 -3.18 22.78 2.57
C LYS A 19 -3.02 21.30 2.94
N ILE A 20 -4.08 20.52 2.79
CA ILE A 20 -3.98 19.06 2.94
C ILE A 20 -3.07 18.59 1.82
N ASN A 21 -1.88 18.13 2.18
CA ASN A 21 -0.99 17.50 1.23
C ASN A 21 -1.39 16.03 1.09
N HIS A 22 -2.12 15.72 0.03
CA HIS A 22 -2.66 14.38 -0.21
C HIS A 22 -1.59 13.29 -0.29
N ILE A 23 -0.37 13.61 -0.74
CA ILE A 23 0.72 12.64 -0.79
C ILE A 23 1.29 12.35 0.61
N ASP A 24 1.29 13.31 1.53
CA ASP A 24 1.69 13.11 2.94
C ASP A 24 0.65 12.23 3.66
N GLU A 25 -0.63 12.48 3.42
CA GLU A 25 -1.71 11.65 3.94
C GLU A 25 -1.59 10.21 3.45
N LEU A 26 -1.38 10.01 2.14
CA LEU A 26 -1.20 8.70 1.55
C LEU A 26 0.04 7.99 2.11
N SER A 27 1.18 8.68 2.18
CA SER A 27 2.42 8.10 2.71
C SER A 27 2.24 7.60 4.14
N SER A 28 1.57 8.41 4.98
CA SER A 28 1.26 8.04 6.37
C SER A 28 0.32 6.84 6.45
N LYS A 29 -0.72 6.83 5.63
CA LYS A 29 -1.69 5.72 5.55
C LYS A 29 -1.03 4.43 5.05
N LEU A 30 -0.22 4.49 4.01
CA LEU A 30 0.53 3.34 3.50
C LEU A 30 1.52 2.79 4.53
N SER A 31 2.24 3.64 5.24
CA SER A 31 3.14 3.22 6.32
C SER A 31 2.38 2.48 7.43
N LEU A 32 1.20 2.97 7.79
CA LEU A 32 0.31 2.30 8.76
C LEU A 32 -0.15 0.93 8.23
N TYR A 33 -0.56 0.84 6.96
CA TYR A 33 -0.99 -0.42 6.36
C TYR A 33 0.16 -1.42 6.21
N LEU A 34 1.36 -0.98 5.88
CA LEU A 34 2.55 -1.85 5.87
C LEU A 34 2.85 -2.41 7.27
N THR A 35 2.73 -1.57 8.29
CA THR A 35 2.88 -2.01 9.69
C THR A 35 1.80 -3.03 10.08
N HIS A 36 0.55 -2.79 9.69
CA HIS A 36 -0.55 -3.72 9.95
C HIS A 36 -0.39 -5.03 9.16
N LEU A 37 0.04 -4.95 7.91
CA LEU A 37 0.32 -6.11 7.06
C LEU A 37 1.43 -6.98 7.65
N ARG A 38 2.53 -6.34 8.10
CA ARG A 38 3.60 -7.02 8.83
C ARG A 38 3.07 -7.74 10.08
N TYR A 39 2.29 -7.05 10.91
CA TYR A 39 1.68 -7.65 12.08
C TYR A 39 0.80 -8.85 11.73
N LYS A 40 -0.01 -8.73 10.68
CA LYS A 40 -0.83 -9.84 10.18
C LYS A 40 0.02 -11.02 9.74
N ALA A 41 1.13 -10.80 9.03
CA ALA A 41 2.02 -11.87 8.62
C ALA A 41 2.65 -12.61 9.81
N LEU A 42 3.04 -11.88 10.88
CA LEU A 42 3.64 -12.45 12.08
C LEU A 42 2.67 -13.34 12.88
N ILE A 43 1.36 -13.02 12.90
CA ILE A 43 0.37 -13.78 13.69
C ILE A 43 -0.41 -14.81 12.87
N ASP A 44 -0.34 -14.76 11.55
CA ASP A 44 -1.07 -15.62 10.62
C ASP A 44 -0.06 -16.34 9.71
N ASP A 45 0.67 -17.28 10.32
CA ASP A 45 1.64 -18.10 9.61
C ASP A 45 0.95 -18.93 8.52
N LYS A 46 1.46 -18.81 7.31
CA LYS A 46 0.94 -19.53 6.12
C LYS A 46 1.69 -20.81 5.84
N TYR A 47 2.66 -21.17 6.69
CA TYR A 47 3.42 -22.40 6.50
C TYR A 47 2.50 -23.62 6.58
N ASP A 48 2.64 -24.49 5.59
CA ASP A 48 1.95 -25.77 5.51
C ASP A 48 2.90 -26.79 4.86
N SER A 49 3.38 -27.75 5.64
CA SER A 49 4.31 -28.78 5.17
C SER A 49 3.74 -29.70 4.08
N LYS A 50 2.40 -29.74 3.94
CA LYS A 50 1.71 -30.54 2.92
C LYS A 50 1.44 -29.75 1.63
N ASP A 51 1.63 -28.43 1.64
CA ASP A 51 1.40 -27.54 0.51
C ASP A 51 2.72 -26.96 0.02
N SER A 52 3.30 -27.51 -1.03
CA SER A 52 4.59 -27.07 -1.59
C SER A 52 4.57 -25.59 -2.10
N LEU A 53 3.39 -25.01 -2.26
CA LEU A 53 3.20 -23.62 -2.68
C LEU A 53 2.61 -22.74 -1.57
N TRP A 54 2.73 -23.15 -0.29
CA TRP A 54 2.21 -22.41 0.85
C TRP A 54 2.65 -20.94 0.88
N HIS A 55 3.87 -20.65 0.45
CA HIS A 55 4.45 -19.30 0.41
C HIS A 55 3.68 -18.33 -0.49
N LYS A 56 2.92 -18.80 -1.47
CA LYS A 56 2.03 -17.97 -2.30
C LYS A 56 0.87 -17.36 -1.51
N LYS A 57 0.57 -17.90 -0.34
CA LYS A 57 -0.47 -17.39 0.57
C LYS A 57 0.03 -16.29 1.50
N ARG A 58 1.31 -15.89 1.43
CA ARG A 58 1.86 -14.80 2.25
C ARG A 58 1.06 -13.52 2.08
N TRP A 59 0.96 -12.77 3.15
CA TRP A 59 0.33 -11.46 3.12
C TRP A 59 1.11 -10.50 2.21
N THR A 60 0.43 -9.93 1.24
CA THR A 60 1.06 -9.19 0.13
C THR A 60 0.35 -7.85 -0.10
N ILE A 61 1.13 -6.78 -0.26
CA ILE A 61 0.68 -5.54 -0.90
C ILE A 61 1.15 -5.54 -2.35
N LYS A 62 0.25 -5.24 -3.28
CA LYS A 62 0.53 -5.22 -4.72
C LYS A 62 0.02 -3.93 -5.34
N PHE A 63 0.86 -3.26 -6.12
CA PHE A 63 0.54 -2.05 -6.87
C PHE A 63 0.26 -2.41 -8.33
N LEU A 64 -0.80 -1.85 -8.88
CA LEU A 64 -1.34 -2.24 -10.18
C LEU A 64 -1.83 -1.00 -10.94
N ARG A 65 -1.93 -1.14 -12.26
CA ARG A 65 -2.58 -0.14 -13.12
C ARG A 65 -4.03 -0.52 -13.37
N CYS A 66 -4.90 0.49 -13.38
CA CYS A 66 -6.26 0.31 -13.90
C CYS A 66 -6.17 -0.03 -15.39
N ARG A 67 -7.26 -0.60 -15.95
CA ARG A 67 -7.33 -0.84 -17.41
C ARG A 67 -7.12 0.48 -18.16
N GLU A 68 -6.60 0.41 -19.38
CA GLU A 68 -6.27 1.58 -20.21
C GLU A 68 -7.42 2.58 -20.37
N SER A 69 -8.65 2.06 -20.55
CA SER A 69 -9.86 2.89 -20.73
C SER A 69 -10.22 3.73 -19.50
N VAL A 70 -9.70 3.39 -18.32
CA VAL A 70 -9.95 4.11 -17.05
C VAL A 70 -8.73 4.94 -16.66
N GLY A 71 -7.55 4.36 -16.83
CA GLY A 71 -6.28 4.94 -16.39
C GLY A 71 -6.11 4.98 -14.87
N GLY A 72 -4.89 5.25 -14.41
CA GLY A 72 -4.57 5.40 -13.00
C GLY A 72 -3.94 4.17 -12.35
N ILE A 73 -3.65 4.35 -11.06
CA ILE A 73 -2.92 3.38 -10.23
C ILE A 73 -3.75 3.07 -9.00
N TYR A 74 -3.71 1.82 -8.60
CA TYR A 74 -4.30 1.34 -7.35
C TYR A 74 -3.39 0.33 -6.66
N TYR A 75 -3.69 0.05 -5.40
CA TYR A 75 -3.07 -1.06 -4.68
C TYR A 75 -4.13 -1.96 -4.05
N THR A 76 -3.70 -3.14 -3.66
CA THR A 76 -4.50 -4.10 -2.91
C THR A 76 -3.63 -4.81 -1.88
N ILE A 77 -4.23 -5.19 -0.74
CA ILE A 77 -3.59 -5.97 0.30
C ILE A 77 -4.38 -7.25 0.49
N TYR A 78 -3.72 -8.41 0.33
CA TYR A 78 -4.40 -9.69 0.29
C TYR A 78 -3.49 -10.84 0.74
N SER A 79 -4.11 -11.99 1.02
CA SER A 79 -3.46 -13.30 1.18
C SER A 79 -4.11 -14.26 0.21
N ASP A 80 -3.41 -14.65 -0.86
CA ASP A 80 -3.94 -15.43 -2.00
C ASP A 80 -4.19 -16.90 -1.59
N LYS A 81 -5.36 -17.18 -1.03
CA LYS A 81 -5.71 -18.51 -0.51
C LYS A 81 -5.76 -19.57 -1.60
N ASN A 82 -6.21 -19.22 -2.79
CA ASN A 82 -6.32 -20.14 -3.92
C ASN A 82 -5.06 -20.20 -4.79
N LYS A 83 -4.05 -19.37 -4.48
CA LYS A 83 -2.74 -19.32 -5.16
C LYS A 83 -2.82 -18.97 -6.66
N SER A 84 -3.87 -18.29 -7.07
CA SER A 84 -4.13 -17.90 -8.47
C SER A 84 -3.19 -16.80 -8.98
N GLY A 85 -2.53 -16.06 -8.07
CA GLY A 85 -1.75 -14.87 -8.38
C GLY A 85 -2.62 -13.62 -8.61
N HIS A 86 -3.93 -13.76 -8.49
CA HIS A 86 -4.90 -12.68 -8.68
C HIS A 86 -5.62 -12.38 -7.37
N PRO A 87 -5.48 -11.15 -6.84
CA PRO A 87 -6.18 -10.76 -5.61
C PRO A 87 -7.70 -10.78 -5.84
N SER A 88 -8.44 -11.23 -4.82
CA SER A 88 -9.89 -11.15 -4.76
C SER A 88 -10.35 -10.28 -3.58
N ALA A 89 -11.61 -9.87 -3.59
CA ALA A 89 -12.19 -9.12 -2.47
C ALA A 89 -12.24 -9.97 -1.19
N GLU A 90 -12.47 -11.27 -1.31
CA GLU A 90 -12.57 -12.22 -0.19
C GLU A 90 -11.22 -12.51 0.47
N ASP A 91 -10.12 -12.42 -0.31
CA ASP A 91 -8.76 -12.63 0.16
C ASP A 91 -8.13 -11.35 0.71
N SER A 92 -8.81 -10.20 0.53
CA SER A 92 -8.25 -8.90 0.88
C SER A 92 -8.28 -8.64 2.38
N LEU A 93 -7.28 -7.88 2.84
CA LEU A 93 -7.27 -7.34 4.18
C LEU A 93 -8.39 -6.29 4.34
N LYS A 94 -9.03 -6.26 5.50
CA LYS A 94 -9.97 -5.20 5.83
C LYS A 94 -9.24 -4.03 6.48
N ASP A 95 -9.60 -2.85 6.04
CA ASP A 95 -9.16 -1.59 6.66
C ASP A 95 -9.65 -1.54 8.12
N PRO A 96 -8.76 -1.43 9.10
CA PRO A 96 -9.12 -1.46 10.51
C PRO A 96 -10.01 -0.29 10.94
N LEU A 97 -10.00 0.83 10.20
CA LEU A 97 -10.78 2.03 10.52
C LEU A 97 -12.20 1.98 9.93
N THR A 98 -12.34 1.44 8.73
CA THR A 98 -13.60 1.48 7.97
C THR A 98 -14.27 0.12 7.81
N ASN A 99 -13.58 -0.96 8.15
CA ASN A 99 -13.98 -2.37 7.92
C ASN A 99 -14.24 -2.70 6.44
N LYS A 100 -13.81 -1.84 5.50
CA LYS A 100 -13.91 -2.05 4.06
C LYS A 100 -12.72 -2.85 3.55
N ASN A 101 -12.89 -3.58 2.46
CA ASN A 101 -11.81 -4.32 1.83
C ASN A 101 -10.75 -3.37 1.26
N ILE A 102 -9.47 -3.63 1.53
CA ILE A 102 -8.34 -2.94 0.88
C ILE A 102 -8.12 -3.59 -0.49
N TYR A 103 -9.09 -3.40 -1.35
CA TYR A 103 -9.19 -4.05 -2.66
C TYR A 103 -9.94 -3.18 -3.67
N THR A 104 -9.55 -3.29 -4.93
CA THR A 104 -10.37 -2.95 -6.09
C THR A 104 -9.95 -3.82 -7.28
N SER A 105 -10.83 -3.95 -8.27
CA SER A 105 -10.48 -4.58 -9.55
C SER A 105 -9.76 -3.59 -10.47
N ASN A 106 -9.23 -4.07 -11.60
CA ASN A 106 -8.60 -3.22 -12.62
C ASN A 106 -9.57 -2.24 -13.31
N ILE A 107 -10.88 -2.35 -13.02
CA ILE A 107 -11.90 -1.38 -13.45
C ILE A 107 -11.79 -0.08 -12.64
N CYS A 108 -11.20 -0.15 -11.44
CA CYS A 108 -10.97 1.01 -10.56
C CYS A 108 -12.24 1.79 -10.21
N ASN A 109 -13.35 1.08 -10.09
CA ASN A 109 -14.62 1.66 -9.68
C ASN A 109 -14.74 1.71 -8.16
N GLU A 110 -15.37 2.76 -7.66
CA GLU A 110 -15.79 2.82 -6.28
C GLU A 110 -16.89 1.80 -6.01
N ASN A 111 -16.78 1.14 -4.87
CA ASN A 111 -17.74 0.18 -4.37
C ASN A 111 -17.93 0.43 -2.87
N SER A 112 -19.15 0.30 -2.37
CA SER A 112 -19.48 0.49 -0.95
C SER A 112 -18.73 -0.48 -0.02
N LEU A 113 -18.37 -1.67 -0.50
CA LEU A 113 -17.65 -2.70 0.25
C LEU A 113 -16.14 -2.51 0.26
N ASN A 114 -15.61 -1.72 -0.68
CA ASN A 114 -14.17 -1.51 -0.85
C ASN A 114 -13.76 -0.12 -0.37
N SER A 115 -12.55 -0.01 0.14
CA SER A 115 -11.97 1.27 0.52
C SER A 115 -11.64 2.07 -0.74
N LYS A 116 -12.13 3.31 -0.83
CA LYS A 116 -11.77 4.21 -1.93
C LYS A 116 -10.30 4.62 -1.89
N TYR A 117 -9.69 4.60 -0.73
CA TYR A 117 -8.29 4.96 -0.52
C TYR A 117 -7.28 4.03 -1.23
N VAL A 118 -7.75 2.92 -1.83
CA VAL A 118 -6.90 2.09 -2.69
C VAL A 118 -6.67 2.72 -4.07
N LEU A 119 -7.49 3.68 -4.49
CA LEU A 119 -7.43 4.36 -5.79
C LEU A 119 -6.43 5.52 -5.75
N LEU A 120 -5.14 5.23 -5.88
CA LEU A 120 -4.05 6.18 -5.66
C LEU A 120 -4.12 7.42 -6.55
N THR A 121 -4.36 7.24 -7.84
CA THR A 121 -4.45 8.37 -8.78
C THR A 121 -5.70 9.20 -8.54
N LYS A 122 -6.83 8.56 -8.24
CA LYS A 122 -8.11 9.25 -8.08
C LYS A 122 -8.19 10.01 -6.77
N GLU A 123 -7.83 9.38 -5.66
CA GLU A 123 -8.00 9.95 -4.32
C GLU A 123 -6.83 10.85 -3.90
N PHE A 124 -5.62 10.56 -4.38
CA PHE A 124 -4.40 11.23 -3.92
C PHE A 124 -3.58 11.91 -5.03
N GLY A 125 -4.04 11.83 -6.29
CA GLY A 125 -3.33 12.46 -7.41
C GLY A 125 -2.00 11.82 -7.77
N ILE A 126 -1.79 10.54 -7.40
CA ILE A 126 -0.54 9.84 -7.71
C ILE A 126 -0.46 9.54 -9.22
N SER A 127 0.68 9.91 -9.81
CA SER A 127 1.00 9.66 -11.23
C SER A 127 1.87 8.42 -11.42
N ASP A 128 2.75 8.10 -10.44
CA ASP A 128 3.63 6.93 -10.52
C ASP A 128 3.95 6.36 -9.14
N VAL A 129 4.27 5.06 -9.14
CA VAL A 129 4.76 4.31 -7.97
C VAL A 129 5.96 3.49 -8.41
N GLN A 130 7.08 3.67 -7.73
CA GLN A 130 8.33 2.97 -8.00
C GLN A 130 8.75 2.16 -6.78
N ILE A 131 9.05 0.89 -6.96
CA ILE A 131 9.53 -0.01 -5.91
C ILE A 131 10.96 -0.42 -6.27
N SER A 132 11.92 -0.05 -5.43
CA SER A 132 13.35 -0.21 -5.75
C SER A 132 13.79 -1.68 -5.88
N CYS A 133 13.09 -2.60 -5.24
CA CYS A 133 13.38 -4.05 -5.26
C CYS A 133 12.37 -4.83 -6.12
N ASN A 134 11.68 -4.19 -7.08
CA ASN A 134 10.64 -4.86 -7.87
C ASN A 134 11.21 -5.93 -8.81
N GLU A 135 10.80 -7.17 -8.63
CA GLU A 135 11.11 -8.33 -9.49
C GLU A 135 9.92 -8.80 -10.34
N THR A 136 8.87 -7.98 -10.39
CA THR A 136 7.65 -8.30 -11.16
C THR A 136 7.56 -7.49 -12.44
N THR A 137 6.71 -7.90 -13.36
CA THR A 137 6.38 -7.13 -14.58
C THR A 137 5.33 -6.03 -14.34
N SER A 138 4.74 -5.97 -13.15
CA SER A 138 3.79 -4.94 -12.73
C SER A 138 4.52 -3.78 -12.05
N LEU A 139 3.76 -2.82 -11.48
CA LEU A 139 4.33 -1.73 -10.67
C LEU A 139 5.08 -2.23 -9.42
N GLY A 140 4.83 -3.47 -9.02
CA GLY A 140 5.55 -4.16 -7.96
C GLY A 140 4.66 -4.67 -6.84
N GLN A 141 5.25 -5.51 -6.01
CA GLN A 141 4.62 -6.04 -4.81
C GLN A 141 5.64 -6.24 -3.71
N LEU A 142 5.17 -6.35 -2.48
CA LEU A 142 5.94 -6.78 -1.32
C LEU A 142 5.12 -7.77 -0.52
N SER A 143 5.72 -8.90 -0.18
CA SER A 143 5.09 -9.96 0.60
C SER A 143 5.84 -10.14 1.92
N PHE A 144 5.11 -10.45 2.97
CA PHE A 144 5.62 -10.54 4.34
C PHE A 144 5.50 -11.98 4.85
N GLY A 145 6.61 -12.51 5.36
CA GLY A 145 6.66 -13.81 6.03
C GLY A 145 6.32 -13.72 7.51
N SER A 146 5.94 -14.86 8.11
CA SER A 146 5.73 -14.98 9.56
C SER A 146 7.03 -14.86 10.37
N ASP A 147 8.17 -15.01 9.71
CA ASP A 147 9.52 -14.80 10.24
C ASP A 147 9.97 -13.33 10.25
N GLY A 148 9.14 -12.42 9.75
CA GLY A 148 9.46 -11.00 9.58
C GLY A 148 10.23 -10.68 8.29
N GLU A 149 10.54 -11.67 7.48
CA GLU A 149 11.23 -11.49 6.20
C GLU A 149 10.32 -10.89 5.13
N ILE A 150 10.92 -10.18 4.18
CA ILE A 150 10.24 -9.52 3.09
C ILE A 150 10.66 -10.14 1.75
N TYR A 151 9.70 -10.22 0.84
CA TYR A 151 9.87 -10.80 -0.48
C TYR A 151 9.38 -9.82 -1.55
N SER A 152 10.21 -9.56 -2.55
CA SER A 152 9.87 -8.67 -3.68
C SER A 152 8.88 -9.33 -4.66
N LYS A 153 8.83 -10.67 -4.64
CA LYS A 153 7.94 -11.49 -5.45
C LYS A 153 7.68 -12.81 -4.73
N LEU A 154 6.63 -13.52 -5.08
CA LEU A 154 6.40 -14.90 -4.63
C LEU A 154 6.80 -15.87 -5.74
N SER A 155 7.61 -16.87 -5.39
CA SER A 155 8.03 -17.90 -6.35
C SER A 155 6.85 -18.67 -6.93
N ALA A 156 6.97 -19.06 -8.19
CA ALA A 156 6.03 -19.95 -8.86
C ALA A 156 6.37 -21.44 -8.64
N PHE A 157 7.58 -21.72 -8.12
CA PHE A 157 8.11 -23.09 -8.00
C PHE A 157 7.82 -23.69 -6.62
N ASN A 158 7.66 -25.00 -6.60
CA ASN A 158 7.41 -25.77 -5.39
C ASN A 158 8.60 -25.67 -4.41
N ASN A 159 8.31 -25.39 -3.15
CA ASN A 159 9.30 -25.31 -2.07
C ASN A 159 10.38 -24.22 -2.22
N GLU A 160 10.27 -23.36 -3.20
CA GLU A 160 11.18 -22.21 -3.40
C GLU A 160 10.66 -20.97 -2.66
N SER A 161 10.46 -21.13 -1.38
CA SER A 161 9.83 -20.07 -0.55
C SER A 161 10.69 -18.83 -0.37
N ASN A 162 12.01 -18.92 -0.57
CA ASN A 162 12.97 -17.84 -0.30
C ASN A 162 13.62 -17.24 -1.57
N GLU A 163 13.17 -17.64 -2.76
CA GLU A 163 13.78 -17.24 -4.04
C GLU A 163 13.91 -15.71 -4.20
N TYR A 164 12.90 -14.97 -3.77
CA TYR A 164 12.83 -13.51 -3.90
C TYR A 164 12.89 -12.76 -2.56
N LYS A 165 13.54 -13.36 -1.58
CA LYS A 165 13.81 -12.69 -0.31
C LYS A 165 14.72 -11.48 -0.53
N ILE A 166 14.36 -10.33 0.04
CA ILE A 166 15.20 -9.15 -0.04
C ILE A 166 16.24 -9.17 1.09
N ASP A 167 17.46 -8.77 0.77
CA ASP A 167 18.61 -8.67 1.68
C ASP A 167 19.03 -7.22 1.97
N LYS A 168 18.49 -6.28 1.21
CA LYS A 168 18.76 -4.84 1.32
C LYS A 168 17.47 -4.06 1.54
N PRO A 169 17.53 -2.86 2.12
CA PRO A 169 16.36 -2.00 2.24
C PRO A 169 15.69 -1.77 0.88
N CYS A 170 14.37 -1.92 0.85
CA CYS A 170 13.54 -1.68 -0.31
C CYS A 170 12.70 -0.44 -0.09
N SER A 171 12.55 0.42 -1.09
CA SER A 171 11.75 1.63 -0.98
C SER A 171 10.54 1.61 -1.91
N ILE A 172 9.45 2.21 -1.43
CA ILE A 172 8.27 2.57 -2.21
C ILE A 172 8.29 4.08 -2.37
N LYS A 173 8.54 4.56 -3.58
CA LYS A 173 8.49 5.98 -3.94
C LYS A 173 7.15 6.28 -4.59
N LEU A 174 6.42 7.21 -4.00
CA LEU A 174 5.15 7.76 -4.50
C LEU A 174 5.46 9.07 -5.20
N ILE A 175 4.92 9.27 -6.39
CA ILE A 175 5.11 10.49 -7.19
C ILE A 175 3.73 11.04 -7.53
N SER A 176 3.48 12.30 -7.17
CA SER A 176 2.22 12.98 -7.49
C SER A 176 2.23 13.55 -8.91
N LYS A 177 1.07 13.98 -9.40
CA LYS A 177 0.94 14.71 -10.67
C LYS A 177 1.65 16.09 -10.65
N GLU A 178 1.89 16.61 -9.45
CA GLU A 178 2.58 17.89 -9.23
C GLU A 178 4.10 17.69 -9.05
N ASN A 179 4.60 16.48 -9.29
CA ASN A 179 5.99 16.05 -9.10
C ASN A 179 6.48 16.01 -7.64
N ASP A 180 5.62 16.24 -6.66
CA ASP A 180 5.97 15.96 -5.28
C ASP A 180 6.24 14.47 -5.09
N SER A 181 7.20 14.13 -4.25
CA SER A 181 7.50 12.73 -3.96
C SER A 181 7.62 12.43 -2.47
N ARG A 182 7.26 11.20 -2.10
CA ARG A 182 7.47 10.64 -0.75
C ARG A 182 7.99 9.23 -0.89
N GLU A 183 8.84 8.85 0.03
CA GLU A 183 9.46 7.54 0.04
C GLU A 183 9.21 6.84 1.37
N ILE A 184 8.87 5.55 1.29
CA ILE A 184 8.73 4.68 2.44
C ILE A 184 9.78 3.58 2.28
N VAL A 185 10.75 3.55 3.18
CA VAL A 185 11.80 2.52 3.21
C VAL A 185 11.37 1.38 4.11
N ILE A 186 11.48 0.15 3.61
CA ILE A 186 11.19 -1.08 4.32
C ILE A 186 12.51 -1.83 4.53
N TYR A 187 12.78 -2.23 5.76
CA TYR A 187 14.01 -2.92 6.13
C TYR A 187 13.83 -4.43 6.06
N PRO A 188 14.78 -5.16 5.44
CA PRO A 188 14.77 -6.61 5.41
C PRO A 188 14.87 -7.20 6.83
N ASN A 189 14.56 -8.47 6.99
CA ASN A 189 14.60 -9.26 8.23
C ASN A 189 13.58 -8.85 9.30
N THR A 190 13.06 -7.64 9.26
CA THR A 190 12.11 -7.13 10.26
C THR A 190 10.79 -6.65 9.67
N GLY A 191 10.78 -6.26 8.39
CA GLY A 191 9.62 -5.59 7.77
C GLY A 191 9.28 -4.23 8.40
N TYR A 192 10.17 -3.67 9.23
CA TYR A 192 10.00 -2.31 9.75
C TYR A 192 10.01 -1.31 8.59
N ASN A 193 9.13 -0.34 8.63
CA ASN A 193 9.08 0.70 7.62
C ASN A 193 9.23 2.09 8.23
N LYS A 194 9.83 3.01 7.46
CA LYS A 194 10.05 4.41 7.84
C LYS A 194 9.76 5.32 6.65
N GLN A 195 9.02 6.39 6.89
CA GLN A 195 8.81 7.44 5.90
C GLN A 195 10.04 8.35 5.83
N ILE A 196 10.45 8.69 4.62
CA ILE A 196 11.50 9.67 4.35
C ILE A 196 10.88 10.78 3.50
N LYS A 197 11.00 12.02 3.94
CA LYS A 197 10.71 13.17 3.08
C LYS A 197 11.89 13.32 2.13
N VAL A 198 11.66 13.18 0.85
CA VAL A 198 12.66 13.51 -0.16
C VAL A 198 12.66 15.04 -0.27
N ASN A 199 13.61 15.69 0.38
CA ASN A 199 13.88 17.10 0.12
C ASN A 199 14.66 17.14 -1.20
N GLU A 200 14.14 17.79 -2.19
CA GLU A 200 14.86 18.18 -3.39
C GLU A 200 15.93 19.22 -3.07
#